data_a553feaa4c31d1a0f4bdd774a9ea620d
#
_entry.id   a553feaa4c31d1a0f4bdd774a9ea620d
#
_cell.length_a   1.000
_cell.length_b   1.000
_cell.length_c   1.000
_cell.angle_alpha   90.00
_cell.angle_beta   90.00
_cell.angle_gamma   90.00
#
_symmetry.space_group_name_H-M   'P 1'
#
loop_
_entity.id
_entity.type
_entity.pdbx_description
1 polymer ?
#
loop_
_entity_poly.entity_id
_entity_poly.type
_entity_poly.pdbx_seq_one_letter_code
_entity_poly.pdbx_strand_id
1 'polypeptide(L)'
;MSALGMVLGHGADVPDLTGTYDLATLTPLQRPAAFGSNQFLSTDEAEAIRHADARRKAQDSVASDPNRDAPPVGGDGSPGAAGNVGGYNAFWIDNGNSTFQVDGKFRTSIITLPENGRRPELTSAGKKARAERYKNYRPNEGKAWWATQVEEGGYG
;
A
#
# COMPACT_ATOMS: atom_id res chain seq x y z
N MET A 1 -58.97 15.53 -21.58
CA MET A 1 -58.35 14.50 -20.74
C MET A 1 -56.98 14.19 -21.31
N SER A 2 -55.90 14.78 -20.72
CA SER A 2 -54.54 14.57 -21.17
C SER A 2 -53.90 13.47 -20.31
N ALA A 3 -53.53 12.37 -20.94
CA ALA A 3 -52.79 11.29 -20.29
C ALA A 3 -51.34 11.72 -20.10
N LEU A 4 -50.91 11.87 -18.85
CA LEU A 4 -49.53 12.13 -18.46
C LEU A 4 -48.76 10.81 -18.55
N GLY A 5 -48.00 10.64 -19.62
CA GLY A 5 -47.11 9.49 -19.79
C GLY A 5 -45.98 9.52 -18.78
N MET A 6 -45.98 8.59 -17.85
CA MET A 6 -44.92 8.37 -16.91
C MET A 6 -43.71 7.73 -17.66
N VAL A 7 -42.66 8.50 -17.89
CA VAL A 7 -41.37 7.97 -18.40
C VAL A 7 -40.71 7.24 -17.24
N LEU A 8 -40.80 5.91 -17.23
CA LEU A 8 -39.98 5.08 -16.37
C LEU A 8 -38.53 5.23 -16.83
N GLY A 9 -37.74 5.98 -16.07
CA GLY A 9 -36.31 6.03 -16.26
C GLY A 9 -35.71 4.63 -16.13
N HIS A 10 -35.09 4.13 -17.20
CA HIS A 10 -34.29 2.94 -17.12
C HIS A 10 -33.12 3.28 -16.18
N GLY A 11 -33.12 2.69 -15.00
CA GLY A 11 -31.94 2.70 -14.14
C GLY A 11 -30.80 2.10 -14.96
N ALA A 12 -29.67 2.79 -15.02
CA ALA A 12 -28.47 2.20 -15.64
C ALA A 12 -28.22 0.84 -14.98
N ASP A 13 -28.10 -0.19 -15.81
CA ASP A 13 -27.76 -1.52 -15.31
C ASP A 13 -26.48 -1.42 -14.49
N VAL A 14 -26.58 -1.74 -13.21
CA VAL A 14 -25.40 -1.80 -12.33
C VAL A 14 -24.56 -2.98 -12.80
N PRO A 15 -23.31 -2.76 -13.17
CA PRO A 15 -22.46 -3.86 -13.64
C PRO A 15 -22.32 -4.92 -12.55
N ASP A 16 -22.42 -6.19 -12.94
CA ASP A 16 -22.12 -7.31 -12.05
C ASP A 16 -20.62 -7.37 -11.81
N LEU A 17 -20.20 -7.05 -10.59
CA LEU A 17 -18.81 -7.10 -10.15
C LEU A 17 -18.50 -8.35 -9.33
N THR A 18 -19.35 -9.37 -9.39
CA THR A 18 -19.12 -10.65 -8.71
C THR A 18 -17.90 -11.35 -9.30
N GLY A 19 -16.93 -11.71 -8.48
CA GLY A 19 -15.72 -12.40 -8.94
C GLY A 19 -14.58 -12.37 -7.95
N THR A 20 -13.49 -13.04 -8.31
CA THR A 20 -12.21 -12.97 -7.61
C THR A 20 -11.28 -12.06 -8.40
N TYR A 21 -10.70 -11.08 -7.73
CA TYR A 21 -9.85 -10.06 -8.35
C TYR A 21 -8.44 -10.13 -7.78
N ASP A 22 -7.44 -10.14 -8.65
CA ASP A 22 -6.06 -9.90 -8.26
C ASP A 22 -5.83 -8.38 -8.26
N LEU A 23 -5.55 -7.83 -7.07
CA LEU A 23 -5.31 -6.42 -6.85
C LEU A 23 -3.82 -6.10 -6.61
N ALA A 24 -2.95 -7.12 -6.70
CA ALA A 24 -1.53 -6.94 -6.48
C ALA A 24 -0.92 -6.09 -7.60
N THR A 25 -0.22 -5.01 -7.23
CA THR A 25 0.38 -4.09 -8.20
C THR A 25 1.55 -3.32 -7.63
N LEU A 26 2.56 -3.06 -8.46
CA LEU A 26 3.70 -2.20 -8.15
C LEU A 26 3.35 -0.70 -8.20
N THR A 27 2.13 -0.35 -8.64
CA THR A 27 1.68 1.04 -8.67
C THR A 27 1.39 1.53 -7.24
N PRO A 28 2.06 2.58 -6.76
CA PRO A 28 1.84 3.09 -5.42
C PRO A 28 0.46 3.74 -5.28
N LEU A 29 -0.09 3.71 -4.06
CA LEU A 29 -1.38 4.36 -3.78
C LEU A 29 -1.34 5.85 -4.12
N GLN A 30 -0.29 6.55 -3.72
CA GLN A 30 -0.08 7.96 -3.99
C GLN A 30 1.08 8.16 -4.97
N ARG A 31 0.97 9.17 -5.84
CA ARG A 31 2.00 9.48 -6.81
C ARG A 31 3.29 9.92 -6.12
N PRO A 32 4.42 9.26 -6.38
CA PRO A 32 5.73 9.71 -5.94
C PRO A 32 6.04 11.12 -6.47
N ALA A 33 6.73 11.92 -5.65
CA ALA A 33 7.07 13.29 -6.02
C ALA A 33 7.91 13.39 -7.30
N ALA A 34 8.71 12.37 -7.58
CA ALA A 34 9.55 12.30 -8.79
C ALA A 34 8.75 12.37 -10.10
N PHE A 35 7.48 11.92 -10.10
CA PHE A 35 6.63 11.97 -11.30
C PHE A 35 5.88 13.30 -11.46
N GLY A 36 5.97 14.21 -10.49
CA GLY A 36 5.31 15.52 -10.57
C GLY A 36 3.83 15.43 -10.93
N SER A 37 3.44 16.04 -12.07
CA SER A 37 2.07 15.98 -12.61
C SER A 37 1.81 14.79 -13.53
N ASN A 38 2.83 14.00 -13.87
CA ASN A 38 2.68 12.90 -14.83
C ASN A 38 1.78 11.80 -14.26
N GLN A 39 0.65 11.58 -14.90
CA GLN A 39 -0.32 10.56 -14.49
C GLN A 39 0.03 9.16 -15.02
N PHE A 40 0.87 9.10 -16.05
CA PHE A 40 1.21 7.88 -16.76
C PHE A 40 2.72 7.69 -16.81
N LEU A 41 3.14 6.43 -16.78
CA LEU A 41 4.50 6.01 -17.06
C LEU A 41 4.64 5.72 -18.55
N SER A 42 5.83 5.92 -19.09
CA SER A 42 6.23 5.29 -20.35
C SER A 42 6.40 3.78 -20.17
N THR A 43 6.47 3.04 -21.26
CA THR A 43 6.75 1.60 -21.23
C THR A 43 8.10 1.32 -20.55
N ASP A 44 9.12 2.11 -20.87
CA ASP A 44 10.46 1.94 -20.31
C ASP A 44 10.50 2.20 -18.81
N GLU A 45 9.76 3.21 -18.31
CA GLU A 45 9.63 3.48 -16.88
C GLU A 45 8.91 2.35 -16.15
N ALA A 46 7.83 1.82 -16.72
CA ALA A 46 7.11 0.68 -16.15
C ALA A 46 7.99 -0.57 -16.09
N GLU A 47 8.76 -0.85 -17.14
CA GLU A 47 9.72 -1.96 -17.18
C GLU A 47 10.86 -1.75 -16.17
N ALA A 48 11.38 -0.53 -16.03
CA ALA A 48 12.40 -0.22 -15.03
C ALA A 48 11.91 -0.50 -13.60
N ILE A 49 10.66 -0.14 -13.28
CA ILE A 49 10.02 -0.44 -12.00
C ILE A 49 9.92 -1.95 -11.79
N ARG A 50 9.43 -2.69 -12.80
CA ARG A 50 9.34 -4.16 -12.75
C ARG A 50 10.69 -4.82 -12.50
N HIS A 51 11.73 -4.39 -13.21
CA HIS A 51 13.08 -4.91 -13.04
C HIS A 51 13.68 -4.56 -11.67
N ALA A 52 13.42 -3.37 -11.16
CA ALA A 52 13.89 -2.97 -9.82
C ALA A 52 13.24 -3.85 -8.74
N ASP A 53 11.94 -4.11 -8.84
CA ASP A 53 11.23 -4.99 -7.90
C ASP A 53 11.73 -6.44 -8.00
N ALA A 54 11.92 -6.96 -9.21
CA ALA A 54 12.45 -8.31 -9.41
C ALA A 54 13.85 -8.48 -8.79
N ARG A 55 14.74 -7.49 -8.95
CA ARG A 55 16.05 -7.50 -8.29
C ARG A 55 15.94 -7.47 -6.77
N ARG A 56 15.06 -6.62 -6.22
CA ARG A 56 14.81 -6.57 -4.78
C ARG A 56 14.31 -7.92 -4.26
N LYS A 57 13.30 -8.52 -4.90
CA LYS A 57 12.78 -9.85 -4.53
C LYS A 57 13.86 -10.93 -4.58
N ALA A 58 14.73 -10.89 -5.59
CA ALA A 58 15.87 -11.82 -5.69
C ALA A 58 16.86 -11.64 -4.53
N GLN A 59 17.15 -10.41 -4.13
CA GLN A 59 18.00 -10.12 -2.97
C GLN A 59 17.35 -10.57 -1.66
N ASP A 60 16.05 -10.30 -1.50
CA ASP A 60 15.29 -10.70 -0.30
C ASP A 60 15.12 -12.22 -0.17
N SER A 61 15.28 -12.97 -1.28
CA SER A 61 15.21 -14.44 -1.32
C SER A 61 16.55 -15.13 -1.06
N VAL A 62 17.62 -14.39 -0.89
CA VAL A 62 18.94 -15.00 -0.59
C VAL A 62 18.86 -15.75 0.74
N ALA A 63 19.31 -17.00 0.73
CA ALA A 63 19.31 -17.84 1.94
C ALA A 63 20.17 -17.21 3.03
N SER A 64 19.71 -17.33 4.27
CA SER A 64 20.52 -16.98 5.44
C SER A 64 21.77 -17.82 5.54
N ASP A 65 22.89 -17.20 5.89
CA ASP A 65 24.06 -17.93 6.35
C ASP A 65 23.81 -18.48 7.77
N PRO A 66 23.73 -19.80 7.97
CA PRO A 66 23.46 -20.38 9.29
C PRO A 66 24.60 -20.13 10.30
N ASN A 67 25.76 -19.74 9.84
CA ASN A 67 26.96 -19.53 10.68
C ASN A 67 27.19 -18.04 11.00
N ARG A 68 26.36 -17.15 10.53
CA ARG A 68 26.52 -15.72 10.84
C ARG A 68 26.11 -15.42 12.28
N ASP A 69 26.70 -14.39 12.84
CA ASP A 69 26.29 -13.86 14.13
C ASP A 69 24.83 -13.33 14.09
N ALA A 70 24.17 -13.35 15.23
CA ALA A 70 22.84 -12.77 15.35
C ALA A 70 22.90 -11.27 14.98
N PRO A 71 21.96 -10.80 14.13
CA PRO A 71 21.93 -9.39 13.78
C PRO A 71 21.59 -8.53 15.01
N PRO A 72 22.03 -7.28 15.05
CA PRO A 72 21.66 -6.36 16.13
C PRO A 72 20.14 -6.14 16.19
N VAL A 73 19.65 -5.69 17.33
CA VAL A 73 18.24 -5.33 17.49
C VAL A 73 17.84 -4.30 16.42
N GLY A 74 16.83 -4.59 15.62
CA GLY A 74 16.42 -3.78 14.49
C GLY A 74 17.00 -4.21 13.13
N GLY A 75 17.87 -5.23 13.12
CA GLY A 75 18.51 -5.76 11.92
C GLY A 75 19.74 -4.96 11.52
N ASP A 76 20.54 -5.50 10.61
CA ASP A 76 21.79 -4.89 10.08
C ASP A 76 21.60 -4.28 8.68
N GLY A 77 20.36 -4.30 8.17
CA GLY A 77 20.05 -3.77 6.83
C GLY A 77 20.52 -4.66 5.67
N SER A 78 21.08 -5.84 5.95
CA SER A 78 21.51 -6.74 4.89
C SER A 78 20.31 -7.35 4.16
N PRO A 79 20.43 -7.66 2.86
CA PRO A 79 19.36 -8.30 2.09
C PRO A 79 19.16 -9.77 2.52
N GLY A 80 17.97 -10.30 2.23
CA GLY A 80 17.62 -11.70 2.49
C GLY A 80 16.98 -11.95 3.84
N ALA A 81 16.53 -13.18 4.06
CA ALA A 81 15.84 -13.60 5.28
C ALA A 81 16.70 -13.47 6.54
N ALA A 82 18.01 -13.37 6.37
CA ALA A 82 19.00 -13.37 7.43
C ALA A 82 19.27 -11.99 8.04
N GLY A 83 19.10 -10.92 7.31
CA GLY A 83 19.59 -9.61 7.72
C GLY A 83 18.52 -8.60 8.09
N ASN A 84 17.31 -8.87 7.75
CA ASN A 84 16.26 -7.89 7.88
C ASN A 84 14.94 -8.54 8.33
N VAL A 85 14.30 -8.00 9.35
CA VAL A 85 12.94 -8.39 9.77
C VAL A 85 11.94 -8.24 8.59
N GLY A 86 12.24 -7.37 7.62
CA GLY A 86 11.47 -7.20 6.40
C GLY A 86 11.55 -8.36 5.40
N GLY A 87 12.60 -9.17 5.43
CA GLY A 87 12.73 -10.34 4.53
C GLY A 87 11.64 -11.38 4.74
N TYR A 88 11.18 -11.55 5.96
CA TYR A 88 10.06 -12.43 6.29
C TYR A 88 8.75 -11.98 5.62
N ASN A 89 8.50 -10.69 5.55
CA ASN A 89 7.27 -10.15 4.97
C ASN A 89 7.27 -10.21 3.43
N ALA A 90 8.43 -10.17 2.78
CA ALA A 90 8.52 -10.20 1.32
C ALA A 90 8.01 -11.54 0.73
N PHE A 91 8.12 -12.63 1.48
CA PHE A 91 7.64 -13.95 1.06
C PHE A 91 6.10 -14.07 1.12
N TRP A 92 5.47 -13.40 2.09
CA TRP A 92 4.03 -13.54 2.37
C TRP A 92 3.16 -12.47 1.73
N ILE A 93 3.76 -11.39 1.25
CA ILE A 93 3.03 -10.27 0.65
C ILE A 93 3.22 -10.31 -0.85
N ASP A 94 2.15 -10.63 -1.58
CA ASP A 94 2.13 -10.46 -3.02
C ASP A 94 1.87 -8.98 -3.35
N ASN A 95 2.94 -8.28 -3.71
CA ASN A 95 2.88 -6.90 -4.21
C ASN A 95 2.67 -6.84 -5.73
N GLY A 96 2.38 -7.97 -6.36
CA GLY A 96 2.33 -8.06 -7.81
C GLY A 96 3.71 -8.00 -8.46
N ASN A 97 3.71 -8.01 -9.78
CA ASN A 97 4.93 -8.00 -10.61
C ASN A 97 4.88 -6.95 -11.72
N SER A 98 3.85 -6.13 -11.76
CA SER A 98 3.66 -5.10 -12.79
C SER A 98 2.97 -3.88 -12.24
N THR A 99 3.09 -2.77 -12.97
CA THR A 99 2.33 -1.56 -12.70
C THR A 99 0.93 -1.67 -13.29
N PHE A 100 -0.04 -1.06 -12.60
CA PHE A 100 -1.44 -1.04 -12.98
C PHE A 100 -1.66 -0.32 -14.31
N GLN A 101 -2.48 -0.91 -15.18
CA GLN A 101 -2.76 -0.41 -16.51
C GLN A 101 -4.24 -0.08 -16.68
N VAL A 102 -4.55 1.08 -17.25
CA VAL A 102 -5.91 1.46 -17.67
C VAL A 102 -5.84 1.92 -19.10
N ASP A 103 -6.66 1.35 -19.97
CA ASP A 103 -6.70 1.64 -21.40
C ASP A 103 -5.31 1.59 -22.05
N GLY A 104 -4.51 0.59 -21.69
CA GLY A 104 -3.16 0.38 -22.21
C GLY A 104 -2.10 1.37 -21.70
N LYS A 105 -2.43 2.22 -20.72
CA LYS A 105 -1.50 3.20 -20.14
C LYS A 105 -1.16 2.84 -18.71
N PHE A 106 0.12 2.75 -18.41
CA PHE A 106 0.62 2.48 -17.05
C PHE A 106 0.42 3.69 -16.15
N ARG A 107 -0.10 3.46 -14.94
CA ARG A 107 -0.42 4.53 -13.98
C ARG A 107 0.73 4.78 -13.02
N THR A 108 0.97 6.08 -12.72
CA THR A 108 1.95 6.49 -11.68
C THR A 108 1.40 6.41 -10.26
N SER A 109 0.08 6.27 -10.11
CA SER A 109 -0.60 6.12 -8.82
C SER A 109 -1.99 5.51 -8.98
N ILE A 110 -2.48 4.86 -7.93
CA ILE A 110 -3.87 4.40 -7.86
C ILE A 110 -4.82 5.59 -7.70
N ILE A 111 -4.45 6.58 -6.87
CA ILE A 111 -5.23 7.81 -6.74
C ILE A 111 -5.09 8.63 -8.02
N THR A 112 -6.23 8.94 -8.63
CA THR A 112 -6.33 9.75 -9.85
C THR A 112 -6.97 11.12 -9.62
N LEU A 113 -7.78 11.23 -8.55
CA LEU A 113 -8.42 12.46 -8.11
C LEU A 113 -8.13 12.66 -6.62
N PRO A 114 -7.58 13.81 -6.24
CA PRO A 114 -7.17 14.97 -7.07
C PRO A 114 -6.10 14.63 -8.12
N GLU A 115 -5.95 15.46 -9.16
CA GLU A 115 -5.03 15.25 -10.30
C GLU A 115 -3.55 15.08 -9.88
N ASN A 116 -3.18 15.63 -8.72
CA ASN A 116 -1.84 15.46 -8.16
C ASN A 116 -1.57 14.01 -7.71
N GLY A 117 -2.58 13.10 -7.76
CA GLY A 117 -2.44 11.70 -7.37
C GLY A 117 -2.16 11.47 -5.90
N ARG A 118 -2.50 12.41 -5.02
CA ARG A 118 -2.25 12.35 -3.58
C ARG A 118 -3.55 12.42 -2.80
N ARG A 119 -3.54 11.86 -1.60
CA ARG A 119 -4.65 12.02 -0.67
C ARG A 119 -4.83 13.50 -0.32
N PRO A 120 -6.06 14.01 -0.33
CA PRO A 120 -6.33 15.34 0.20
C PRO A 120 -5.86 15.46 1.65
N GLU A 121 -5.51 16.66 2.04
CA GLU A 121 -5.24 16.92 3.45
C GLU A 121 -6.50 16.65 4.30
N LEU A 122 -6.26 16.18 5.52
CA LEU A 122 -7.35 16.01 6.47
C LEU A 122 -7.98 17.37 6.78
N THR A 123 -9.30 17.41 6.85
CA THR A 123 -10.03 18.55 7.39
C THR A 123 -9.62 18.81 8.85
N SER A 124 -9.94 19.97 9.40
CA SER A 124 -9.68 20.28 10.82
C SER A 124 -10.33 19.25 11.74
N ALA A 125 -11.54 18.79 11.43
CA ALA A 125 -12.24 17.74 12.17
C ALA A 125 -11.48 16.40 12.06
N GLY A 126 -11.01 16.03 10.87
CA GLY A 126 -10.21 14.83 10.65
C GLY A 126 -8.87 14.85 11.37
N LYS A 127 -8.17 16.02 11.38
CA LYS A 127 -6.94 16.21 12.15
C LYS A 127 -7.18 16.02 13.66
N LYS A 128 -8.28 16.58 14.18
CA LYS A 128 -8.68 16.42 15.58
C LYS A 128 -9.00 14.96 15.92
N ALA A 129 -9.80 14.29 15.11
CA ALA A 129 -10.15 12.88 15.33
C ALA A 129 -8.92 11.97 15.29
N ARG A 130 -7.98 12.23 14.36
CA ARG A 130 -6.70 11.52 14.30
C ARG A 130 -5.86 11.76 15.56
N ALA A 131 -5.72 13.01 15.98
CA ALA A 131 -4.96 13.34 17.20
C ALA A 131 -5.55 12.64 18.42
N GLU A 132 -6.87 12.63 18.58
CA GLU A 132 -7.54 11.94 19.68
C GLU A 132 -7.32 10.42 19.65
N ARG A 133 -7.41 9.80 18.48
CA ARG A 133 -7.13 8.37 18.32
C ARG A 133 -5.72 7.98 18.75
N TYR A 134 -4.73 8.83 18.47
CA TYR A 134 -3.33 8.55 18.78
C TYR A 134 -2.85 9.17 20.11
N LYS A 135 -3.73 9.83 20.84
CA LYS A 135 -3.40 10.50 22.11
C LYS A 135 -2.77 9.56 23.14
N ASN A 136 -3.24 8.32 23.18
CA ASN A 136 -2.76 7.31 24.11
C ASN A 136 -1.75 6.35 23.47
N TYR A 137 -1.33 6.64 22.22
CA TYR A 137 -0.35 5.80 21.55
C TYR A 137 1.04 6.19 22.03
N ARG A 138 1.59 5.44 22.97
CA ARG A 138 2.94 5.68 23.46
C ARG A 138 3.97 5.04 22.53
N PRO A 139 5.15 5.68 22.35
CA PRO A 139 6.26 5.06 21.65
C PRO A 139 6.58 3.72 22.32
N ASN A 140 6.67 2.68 21.52
CA ASN A 140 7.10 1.38 22.00
C ASN A 140 8.62 1.39 22.18
N GLU A 141 9.11 1.72 23.36
CA GLU A 141 10.53 1.81 23.70
C GLU A 141 11.23 0.43 23.70
N GLY A 142 11.02 -0.38 22.67
CA GLY A 142 11.57 -1.73 22.54
C GLY A 142 10.75 -2.80 23.28
N LYS A 143 9.63 -2.45 23.89
CA LYS A 143 8.69 -3.42 24.49
C LYS A 143 7.63 -3.80 23.46
N ALA A 144 7.20 -5.05 23.48
CA ALA A 144 6.08 -5.46 22.64
C ALA A 144 4.81 -4.70 23.05
N TRP A 145 4.01 -4.29 22.07
CA TRP A 145 2.79 -3.50 22.30
C TRP A 145 1.86 -4.08 23.36
N TRP A 146 1.65 -5.40 23.36
CA TRP A 146 0.82 -6.09 24.33
C TRP A 146 1.40 -6.05 25.76
N ALA A 147 2.71 -5.96 25.93
CA ALA A 147 3.33 -5.82 27.25
C ALA A 147 3.09 -4.44 27.86
N THR A 148 2.97 -3.38 27.05
CA THR A 148 2.65 -2.03 27.52
C THR A 148 1.19 -1.87 27.94
N GLN A 149 0.29 -2.72 27.41
CA GLN A 149 -1.14 -2.71 27.76
C GLN A 149 -1.41 -3.34 29.14
N VAL A 150 -0.61 -4.32 29.54
CA VAL A 150 -0.77 -5.02 30.83
C VAL A 150 -0.39 -4.11 32.01
N GLU A 151 0.61 -3.24 31.83
CA GLU A 151 1.04 -2.29 32.88
C GLU A 151 0.00 -1.17 33.14
N GLU A 152 -0.93 -0.94 32.21
CA GLU A 152 -1.96 0.11 32.32
C GLU A 152 -3.37 -0.43 32.67
N GLY A 153 -3.50 -1.70 33.06
CA GLY A 153 -4.79 -2.29 33.47
C GLY A 153 -5.75 -2.56 32.30
N GLY A 154 -5.23 -2.69 31.10
CA GLY A 154 -5.99 -3.06 29.91
C GLY A 154 -6.26 -4.56 29.83
N TYR A 155 -7.50 -4.90 29.62
CA TYR A 155 -8.16 -6.21 29.54
C TYR A 155 -8.47 -6.87 30.90
N GLY A 156 -9.47 -6.30 31.61
CA GLY A 156 -10.35 -7.04 32.46
C GLY A 156 -11.56 -7.56 31.66
#